data_b1173c24eb1a0bc9ae6cf75b033a603f
#
_entry.id   b1173c24eb1a0bc9ae6cf75b033a603f
#
_cell.length_a   1.000
_cell.length_b   1.000
_cell.length_c   1.000
_cell.angle_alpha   90.00
_cell.angle_beta   90.00
_cell.angle_gamma   90.00
#
_symmetry.space_group_name_H-M   'P 1'
#
loop_
_entity.id
_entity.type
_entity.pdbx_description
1 polymer ?
#
loop_
_entity_poly.entity_id
_entity_poly.type
_entity_poly.pdbx_seq_one_letter_code
_entity_poly.pdbx_strand_id
1 'polypeptide(L)'
;TFTASQGLLLKIPNMFKIAGELTSTVFHVSARSIAAAALSIFGDHSDVMATRSTGWALLSSNSVQEVMDFALIAQAATLEARVPFIHFFDGFRTSNEVAKIEQLTPDDMKKMIDQRLVLEHRKRGLNPEAPVIRGTAQNTDVYFQGRETVNPFYNVCPDIVQKQMDKFGELTGRKYKIFEYFGEHDAERVNIVMGLGAEAVEEIDEIL
;
A
#
# COMPACT_ATOMS: atom_id res chain seq x y z
N THR A 1 -4.27 -4.37 9.25
CA THR A 1 -3.83 -5.76 9.53
C THR A 1 -2.34 -5.87 9.27
N PHE A 2 -1.66 -6.65 10.12
CA PHE A 2 -0.25 -7.00 9.95
C PHE A 2 -0.14 -8.48 9.59
N THR A 3 0.70 -8.81 8.59
CA THR A 3 0.84 -10.20 8.10
C THR A 3 2.16 -10.38 7.35
N ALA A 4 2.44 -11.62 6.95
CA ALA A 4 3.61 -12.01 6.15
C ALA A 4 3.32 -13.34 5.43
N SER A 5 3.98 -13.60 4.30
CA SER A 5 4.05 -14.90 3.62
C SER A 5 2.67 -15.58 3.49
N GLN A 6 2.52 -16.83 3.97
CA GLN A 6 1.27 -17.58 3.91
C GLN A 6 0.09 -16.86 4.57
N GLY A 7 0.34 -16.07 5.62
CA GLY A 7 -0.70 -15.28 6.27
C GLY A 7 -1.35 -14.26 5.34
N LEU A 8 -0.59 -13.69 4.39
CA LEU A 8 -1.13 -12.84 3.33
C LEU A 8 -1.94 -13.67 2.33
N LEU A 9 -1.40 -14.80 1.87
CA LEU A 9 -2.06 -15.64 0.87
C LEU A 9 -3.42 -16.16 1.36
N LEU A 10 -3.55 -16.48 2.64
CA LEU A 10 -4.83 -16.90 3.24
C LEU A 10 -5.93 -15.82 3.16
N LYS A 11 -5.56 -14.56 2.89
CA LYS A 11 -6.50 -13.44 2.77
C LYS A 11 -6.98 -13.18 1.33
N ILE A 12 -6.37 -13.83 0.33
CA ILE A 12 -6.65 -13.57 -1.10
C ILE A 12 -8.14 -13.57 -1.44
N PRO A 13 -8.96 -14.54 -1.01
CA PRO A 13 -10.40 -14.51 -1.31
C PRO A 13 -11.10 -13.25 -0.78
N ASN A 14 -10.77 -12.85 0.44
CA ASN A 14 -11.29 -11.63 1.05
C ASN A 14 -10.74 -10.36 0.39
N MET A 15 -9.50 -10.40 -0.10
CA MET A 15 -8.89 -9.26 -0.78
C MET A 15 -9.64 -8.92 -2.07
N PHE A 16 -10.01 -9.92 -2.88
CA PHE A 16 -10.87 -9.70 -4.06
C PHE A 16 -12.20 -9.04 -3.68
N LYS A 17 -12.80 -9.48 -2.58
CA LYS A 17 -14.07 -8.92 -2.08
C LYS A 17 -13.91 -7.48 -1.63
N ILE A 18 -12.90 -7.16 -0.85
CA ILE A 18 -12.60 -5.82 -0.34
C ILE A 18 -12.35 -4.85 -1.49
N ALA A 19 -11.53 -5.25 -2.47
CA ALA A 19 -11.24 -4.45 -3.65
C ALA A 19 -12.50 -4.23 -4.53
N GLY A 20 -13.28 -5.27 -4.74
CA GLY A 20 -14.52 -5.19 -5.53
C GLY A 20 -15.59 -4.29 -4.91
N GLU A 21 -15.60 -4.16 -3.60
CA GLU A 21 -16.50 -3.25 -2.87
C GLU A 21 -15.92 -1.84 -2.66
N LEU A 22 -14.72 -1.56 -3.14
CA LEU A 22 -14.01 -0.28 -2.93
C LEU A 22 -13.98 0.11 -1.45
N THR A 23 -13.58 -0.83 -0.62
CA THR A 23 -13.53 -0.66 0.84
C THR A 23 -12.14 -0.24 1.27
N SER A 24 -12.03 0.96 1.85
CA SER A 24 -10.77 1.51 2.37
C SER A 24 -10.17 0.59 3.43
N THR A 25 -9.00 0.03 3.14
CA THR A 25 -8.31 -0.95 4.00
C THR A 25 -6.82 -0.92 3.72
N VAL A 26 -6.00 -1.09 4.74
CA VAL A 26 -4.55 -1.25 4.60
C VAL A 26 -4.08 -2.53 5.27
N PHE A 27 -3.28 -3.31 4.56
CA PHE A 27 -2.46 -4.37 5.11
C PHE A 27 -1.01 -3.91 5.16
N HIS A 28 -0.36 -4.07 6.30
CA HIS A 28 1.07 -3.88 6.46
C HIS A 28 1.72 -5.26 6.41
N VAL A 29 2.61 -5.46 5.45
CA VAL A 29 3.16 -6.76 5.12
C VAL A 29 4.68 -6.73 5.24
N SER A 30 5.21 -7.53 6.15
CA SER A 30 6.62 -7.88 6.16
C SER A 30 6.84 -8.96 5.09
N ALA A 31 7.23 -8.54 3.88
CA ALA A 31 7.29 -9.41 2.71
C ALA A 31 8.37 -10.48 2.87
N ARG A 32 7.98 -11.74 2.73
CA ARG A 32 8.84 -12.92 2.93
C ARG A 32 8.55 -13.99 1.91
N SER A 33 9.53 -14.86 1.69
CA SER A 33 9.38 -16.04 0.84
C SER A 33 8.15 -16.86 1.24
N ILE A 34 7.47 -17.39 0.24
CA ILE A 34 6.41 -18.37 0.45
C ILE A 34 7.07 -19.69 0.84
N ALA A 35 6.62 -20.29 1.95
CA ALA A 35 7.08 -21.61 2.35
C ALA A 35 6.71 -22.66 1.29
N ALA A 36 7.70 -23.44 0.89
CA ALA A 36 7.55 -24.59 0.01
C ALA A 36 7.94 -25.87 0.78
N ALA A 37 9.13 -26.42 0.53
CA ALA A 37 9.64 -27.52 1.35
C ALA A 37 10.11 -27.05 2.73
N ALA A 38 10.54 -25.78 2.84
CA ALA A 38 11.00 -25.15 4.07
C ALA A 38 10.51 -23.71 4.17
N LEU A 39 10.51 -23.17 5.38
CA LEU A 39 10.23 -21.77 5.67
C LEU A 39 11.52 -20.95 5.56
N SER A 40 11.44 -19.74 5.01
CA SER A 40 12.46 -18.70 5.14
C SER A 40 11.83 -17.43 5.72
N ILE A 41 12.54 -16.78 6.64
CA ILE A 41 12.11 -15.52 7.26
C ILE A 41 12.69 -14.29 6.55
N PHE A 42 13.60 -14.49 5.62
CA PHE A 42 14.25 -13.40 4.88
C PHE A 42 13.33 -12.73 3.87
N GLY A 43 13.68 -11.48 3.53
CA GLY A 43 12.94 -10.67 2.57
C GLY A 43 12.86 -11.33 1.19
N ASP A 44 11.65 -11.35 0.67
CA ASP A 44 11.29 -11.85 -0.64
C ASP A 44 9.91 -11.31 -1.00
N HIS A 45 9.67 -10.93 -2.23
CA HIS A 45 8.40 -10.32 -2.64
C HIS A 45 7.40 -11.32 -3.26
N SER A 46 7.67 -12.62 -3.20
CA SER A 46 6.79 -13.64 -3.80
C SER A 46 5.39 -13.65 -3.20
N ASP A 47 5.25 -13.35 -1.90
CA ASP A 47 3.96 -13.27 -1.22
C ASP A 47 3.13 -12.06 -1.71
N VAL A 48 3.69 -10.86 -1.77
CA VAL A 48 3.00 -9.67 -2.27
C VAL A 48 2.74 -9.76 -3.77
N MET A 49 3.67 -10.32 -4.56
CA MET A 49 3.47 -10.53 -5.99
C MET A 49 2.37 -11.55 -6.30
N ALA A 50 2.19 -12.55 -5.44
CA ALA A 50 1.07 -13.49 -5.58
C ALA A 50 -0.30 -12.81 -5.44
N THR A 51 -0.37 -11.67 -4.77
CA THR A 51 -1.62 -10.91 -4.57
C THR A 51 -1.87 -9.82 -5.61
N ARG A 52 -0.97 -9.58 -6.56
CA ARG A 52 -1.04 -8.48 -7.53
C ARG A 52 -2.35 -8.42 -8.35
N SER A 53 -3.02 -9.56 -8.53
CA SER A 53 -4.28 -9.65 -9.28
C SER A 53 -5.53 -9.35 -8.45
N THR A 54 -5.39 -9.11 -7.15
CA THR A 54 -6.54 -8.92 -6.23
C THR A 54 -7.18 -7.54 -6.33
N GLY A 55 -6.54 -6.59 -7.04
CA GLY A 55 -7.01 -5.22 -7.15
C GLY A 55 -6.58 -4.31 -6.00
N TRP A 56 -5.61 -4.71 -5.20
CA TRP A 56 -5.00 -3.87 -4.17
C TRP A 56 -3.84 -3.06 -4.74
N ALA A 57 -3.74 -1.79 -4.37
CA ALA A 57 -2.56 -0.99 -4.66
C ALA A 57 -1.37 -1.49 -3.82
N LEU A 58 -0.19 -1.58 -4.43
CA LEU A 58 1.04 -2.01 -3.78
C LEU A 58 1.93 -0.79 -3.52
N LEU A 59 2.28 -0.55 -2.26
CA LEU A 59 3.16 0.54 -1.84
C LEU A 59 4.35 -0.06 -1.08
N SER A 60 5.54 0.07 -1.65
CA SER A 60 6.79 -0.45 -1.08
C SER A 60 7.51 0.62 -0.27
N SER A 61 8.04 0.23 0.89
CA SER A 61 8.95 1.05 1.69
C SER A 61 10.35 0.46 1.66
N ASN A 62 11.36 1.32 1.59
CA ASN A 62 12.77 0.93 1.54
C ASN A 62 13.38 0.84 2.95
N SER A 63 13.10 1.81 3.82
CA SER A 63 13.71 1.99 5.13
C SER A 63 12.71 1.89 6.28
N VAL A 64 13.20 1.77 7.51
CA VAL A 64 12.36 1.78 8.72
C VAL A 64 11.62 3.12 8.89
N GLN A 65 12.23 4.24 8.46
CA GLN A 65 11.57 5.55 8.45
C GLN A 65 10.37 5.55 7.50
N GLU A 66 10.55 5.07 6.28
CA GLU A 66 9.48 4.97 5.30
C GLU A 66 8.37 4.03 5.74
N VAL A 67 8.68 2.94 6.44
CA VAL A 67 7.66 2.02 6.97
C VAL A 67 6.68 2.77 7.88
N MET A 68 7.16 3.65 8.74
CA MET A 68 6.29 4.46 9.60
C MET A 68 5.52 5.51 8.79
N ASP A 69 6.19 6.21 7.91
CA ASP A 69 5.62 7.33 7.15
C ASP A 69 4.61 6.85 6.13
N PHE A 70 4.93 5.82 5.36
CA PHE A 70 4.03 5.24 4.36
C PHE A 70 2.83 4.52 4.98
N ALA A 71 2.94 4.04 6.22
CA ALA A 71 1.78 3.53 6.94
C ALA A 71 0.69 4.61 7.09
N LEU A 72 1.07 5.84 7.41
CA LEU A 72 0.14 6.97 7.53
C LEU A 72 -0.35 7.45 6.15
N ILE A 73 0.56 7.54 5.18
CA ILE A 73 0.23 7.92 3.79
C ILE A 73 -0.77 6.93 3.18
N ALA A 74 -0.54 5.63 3.34
CA ALA A 74 -1.45 4.58 2.84
C ALA A 74 -2.84 4.66 3.49
N GLN A 75 -2.93 4.98 4.79
CA GLN A 75 -4.22 5.18 5.48
C GLN A 75 -4.97 6.41 4.93
N ALA A 76 -4.28 7.51 4.69
CA ALA A 76 -4.88 8.70 4.09
C ALA A 76 -5.33 8.45 2.64
N ALA A 77 -4.47 7.81 1.85
CA ALA A 77 -4.72 7.50 0.45
C ALA A 77 -5.91 6.55 0.26
N THR A 78 -5.98 5.45 1.03
CA THR A 78 -7.10 4.49 0.91
C THR A 78 -8.46 5.11 1.27
N LEU A 79 -8.49 6.04 2.23
CA LEU A 79 -9.72 6.74 2.59
C LEU A 79 -10.23 7.63 1.44
N GLU A 80 -9.34 8.31 0.73
CA GLU A 80 -9.68 9.18 -0.39
C GLU A 80 -9.94 8.39 -1.68
N ALA A 81 -9.03 7.49 -2.05
CA ALA A 81 -9.11 6.70 -3.27
C ALA A 81 -10.17 5.59 -3.23
N ARG A 82 -10.54 5.11 -2.05
CA ARG A 82 -11.36 3.91 -1.84
C ARG A 82 -10.75 2.61 -2.39
N VAL A 83 -9.53 2.67 -2.87
CA VAL A 83 -8.74 1.50 -3.26
C VAL A 83 -8.03 0.96 -2.01
N PRO A 84 -8.08 -0.35 -1.72
CA PRO A 84 -7.34 -0.92 -0.61
C PRO A 84 -5.84 -1.00 -0.93
N PHE A 85 -4.99 -0.93 0.10
CA PHE A 85 -3.53 -0.91 -0.02
C PHE A 85 -2.85 -2.08 0.67
N ILE A 86 -1.87 -2.67 0.01
CA ILE A 86 -0.80 -3.41 0.62
C ILE A 86 0.40 -2.48 0.73
N HIS A 87 0.68 -2.03 1.95
CA HIS A 87 1.92 -1.37 2.30
C HIS A 87 2.89 -2.45 2.75
N PHE A 88 4.00 -2.63 2.06
CA PHE A 88 4.94 -3.71 2.35
C PHE A 88 6.39 -3.22 2.43
N PHE A 89 7.20 -3.98 3.12
CA PHE A 89 8.62 -3.76 3.35
C PHE A 89 9.31 -5.12 3.52
N ASP A 90 10.62 -5.16 3.35
CA ASP A 90 11.36 -6.40 3.40
C ASP A 90 11.34 -7.04 4.79
N GLY A 91 10.99 -8.32 4.80
CA GLY A 91 11.02 -9.15 5.98
C GLY A 91 12.45 -9.40 6.47
N PHE A 92 12.63 -9.60 7.76
CA PHE A 92 13.89 -9.77 8.47
C PHE A 92 14.77 -8.52 8.46
N ARG A 93 15.20 -8.02 7.31
CA ARG A 93 16.04 -6.81 7.23
C ARG A 93 15.30 -5.60 7.78
N THR A 94 14.38 -5.01 7.03
CA THR A 94 13.64 -3.83 7.47
C THR A 94 12.74 -4.13 8.68
N SER A 95 12.08 -5.29 8.73
CA SER A 95 11.13 -5.60 9.81
C SER A 95 11.76 -5.85 11.17
N ASN A 96 13.03 -6.21 11.23
CA ASN A 96 13.76 -6.53 12.47
C ASN A 96 14.97 -5.61 12.70
N GLU A 97 15.17 -4.63 11.84
CA GLU A 97 16.24 -3.66 11.95
C GLU A 97 16.02 -2.74 13.15
N VAL A 98 17.12 -2.39 13.83
CA VAL A 98 17.13 -1.38 14.89
C VAL A 98 17.69 -0.09 14.30
N ALA A 99 16.81 0.84 13.97
CA ALA A 99 17.16 2.12 13.37
C ALA A 99 16.61 3.27 14.22
N LYS A 100 17.31 4.41 14.17
CA LYS A 100 16.79 5.66 14.73
C LYS A 100 15.90 6.32 13.69
N ILE A 101 14.66 6.62 14.07
CA ILE A 101 13.67 7.26 13.21
C ILE A 101 13.12 8.53 13.84
N GLU A 102 12.61 9.44 13.02
CA GLU A 102 11.84 10.60 13.44
C GLU A 102 10.37 10.18 13.62
N GLN A 103 9.93 10.19 14.87
CA GLN A 103 8.60 9.72 15.23
C GLN A 103 7.52 10.73 14.83
N LEU A 104 6.43 10.23 14.23
CA LEU A 104 5.22 11.02 13.98
C LEU A 104 4.48 11.31 15.29
N THR A 105 4.04 12.55 15.45
CA THR A 105 3.23 12.94 16.59
C THR A 105 1.74 12.62 16.37
N PRO A 106 0.95 12.48 17.43
CA PRO A 106 -0.51 12.35 17.29
C PRO A 106 -1.17 13.52 16.55
N ASP A 107 -0.58 14.71 16.61
CA ASP A 107 -1.09 15.89 15.91
C ASP A 107 -0.80 15.83 14.41
N ASP A 108 0.35 15.30 13.99
CA ASP A 108 0.66 15.06 12.57
C ASP A 108 -0.32 14.04 11.99
N MET A 109 -0.58 12.95 12.72
CA MET A 109 -1.56 11.94 12.32
C MET A 109 -2.97 12.53 12.15
N LYS A 110 -3.40 13.39 13.09
CA LYS A 110 -4.71 14.07 13.01
C LYS A 110 -4.80 15.03 11.82
N LYS A 111 -3.73 15.76 11.53
CA LYS A 111 -3.69 16.68 10.37
C LYS A 111 -3.70 15.92 9.05
N MET A 112 -3.05 14.75 9.02
CA MET A 112 -2.96 13.92 7.82
C MET A 112 -4.31 13.28 7.46
N ILE A 113 -5.08 12.79 8.45
CA ILE A 113 -6.33 12.06 8.24
C ILE A 113 -7.53 13.03 8.19
N ASP A 114 -8.20 13.06 7.05
CA ASP A 114 -9.46 13.81 6.89
C ASP A 114 -10.62 13.06 7.58
N GLN A 115 -11.14 13.65 8.65
CA GLN A 115 -12.24 13.07 9.43
C GLN A 115 -13.54 12.95 8.61
N ARG A 116 -13.75 13.80 7.63
CA ARG A 116 -14.89 13.69 6.71
C ARG A 116 -14.86 12.36 5.96
N LEU A 117 -13.68 11.96 5.43
CA LEU A 117 -13.50 10.71 4.72
C LEU A 117 -13.70 9.49 5.64
N VAL A 118 -13.29 9.59 6.91
CA VAL A 118 -13.56 8.56 7.92
C VAL A 118 -15.07 8.40 8.15
N LEU A 119 -15.80 9.50 8.27
CA LEU A 119 -17.27 9.45 8.41
C LEU A 119 -17.96 8.89 7.17
N GLU A 120 -17.51 9.27 5.97
CA GLU A 120 -17.98 8.70 4.71
C GLU A 120 -17.73 7.19 4.62
N HIS A 121 -16.56 6.74 5.03
CA HIS A 121 -16.24 5.31 5.11
C HIS A 121 -17.18 4.58 6.07
N ARG A 122 -17.43 5.13 7.26
CA ARG A 122 -18.35 4.53 8.26
C ARG A 122 -19.79 4.47 7.76
N LYS A 123 -20.26 5.48 7.03
CA LYS A 123 -21.61 5.48 6.43
C LYS A 123 -21.83 4.35 5.41
N ARG A 124 -20.75 3.90 4.75
CA ARG A 124 -20.79 2.75 3.85
C ARG A 124 -20.73 1.40 4.55
N GLY A 125 -20.49 1.36 5.85
CA GLY A 125 -20.49 0.15 6.64
C GLY A 125 -21.88 -0.48 6.76
N LEU A 126 -21.94 -1.77 7.09
CA LEU A 126 -23.19 -2.45 7.38
C LEU A 126 -23.80 -1.84 8.66
N ASN A 127 -25.06 -1.42 8.55
CA ASN A 127 -25.78 -0.80 9.64
C ASN A 127 -27.22 -1.36 9.68
N PRO A 128 -27.68 -1.89 10.82
CA PRO A 128 -29.04 -2.41 10.96
C PRO A 128 -30.14 -1.37 10.71
N GLU A 129 -29.85 -0.07 10.99
CA GLU A 129 -30.81 1.02 10.76
C GLU A 129 -30.90 1.44 9.28
N ALA A 130 -29.90 1.07 8.47
CA ALA A 130 -29.85 1.32 7.03
C ALA A 130 -29.34 0.04 6.32
N PRO A 131 -30.15 -1.01 6.29
CA PRO A 131 -29.71 -2.31 5.75
C PRO A 131 -29.48 -2.26 4.25
N VAL A 132 -28.39 -2.86 3.80
CA VAL A 132 -28.08 -3.03 2.37
C VAL A 132 -27.66 -4.47 2.11
N ILE A 133 -27.97 -4.97 0.93
CA ILE A 133 -27.55 -6.30 0.47
C ILE A 133 -26.27 -6.13 -0.34
N ARG A 134 -25.24 -6.90 0.03
CA ARG A 134 -23.97 -6.97 -0.68
C ARG A 134 -23.58 -8.41 -0.98
N GLY A 135 -22.72 -8.60 -1.97
CA GLY A 135 -22.18 -9.93 -2.30
C GLY A 135 -23.21 -10.87 -2.90
N THR A 136 -24.15 -10.34 -3.64
CA THR A 136 -25.12 -11.11 -4.43
C THR A 136 -24.43 -11.84 -5.59
N ALA A 137 -25.05 -12.89 -6.10
CA ALA A 137 -24.66 -13.49 -7.38
C ALA A 137 -25.14 -12.58 -8.53
N GLN A 138 -24.29 -12.37 -9.52
CA GLN A 138 -24.58 -11.58 -10.70
C GLN A 138 -24.26 -12.38 -11.95
N ASN A 139 -25.16 -12.33 -12.95
CA ASN A 139 -24.93 -12.93 -14.24
C ASN A 139 -24.01 -12.04 -15.09
N THR A 140 -23.51 -12.59 -16.19
CA THR A 140 -22.54 -11.93 -17.08
C THR A 140 -23.03 -10.60 -17.66
N ASP A 141 -24.33 -10.43 -17.83
CA ASP A 141 -24.97 -9.21 -18.34
C ASP A 141 -24.84 -8.00 -17.40
N VAL A 142 -24.77 -8.21 -16.08
CA VAL A 142 -24.61 -7.14 -15.08
C VAL A 142 -23.24 -7.14 -14.42
N TYR A 143 -22.58 -8.29 -14.31
CA TYR A 143 -21.29 -8.40 -13.64
C TYR A 143 -20.18 -7.60 -14.35
N PHE A 144 -20.10 -7.71 -15.70
CA PHE A 144 -19.11 -6.95 -16.48
C PHE A 144 -19.27 -5.44 -16.28
N GLN A 145 -20.49 -4.92 -16.39
CA GLN A 145 -20.77 -3.50 -16.15
C GLN A 145 -20.40 -3.08 -14.73
N GLY A 146 -20.72 -3.89 -13.74
CA GLY A 146 -20.34 -3.64 -12.35
C GLY A 146 -18.82 -3.56 -12.18
N ARG A 147 -18.05 -4.41 -12.86
CA ARG A 147 -16.59 -4.37 -12.82
C ARG A 147 -16.01 -3.12 -13.49
N GLU A 148 -16.59 -2.64 -14.58
CA GLU A 148 -16.16 -1.42 -15.26
C GLU A 148 -16.37 -0.16 -14.40
N THR A 149 -17.34 -0.13 -13.50
CA THR A 149 -17.61 1.03 -12.64
C THR A 149 -16.49 1.34 -11.62
N VAL A 150 -15.56 0.42 -11.39
CA VAL A 150 -14.43 0.64 -10.46
C VAL A 150 -13.26 1.38 -11.12
N ASN A 151 -13.14 1.36 -12.45
CA ASN A 151 -12.01 1.93 -13.18
C ASN A 151 -11.70 3.40 -12.83
N PRO A 152 -12.68 4.32 -12.68
CA PRO A 152 -12.40 5.70 -12.29
C PRO A 152 -11.64 5.84 -10.97
N PHE A 153 -11.88 4.94 -10.00
CA PHE A 153 -11.18 4.94 -8.71
C PHE A 153 -9.72 4.54 -8.85
N TYR A 154 -9.44 3.56 -9.70
CA TYR A 154 -8.07 3.13 -9.96
C TYR A 154 -7.29 4.15 -10.78
N ASN A 155 -7.92 4.79 -11.75
CA ASN A 155 -7.30 5.78 -12.62
C ASN A 155 -6.77 7.00 -11.85
N VAL A 156 -7.46 7.44 -10.80
CA VAL A 156 -7.05 8.59 -9.98
C VAL A 156 -6.19 8.20 -8.76
N CYS A 157 -6.05 6.91 -8.49
CA CYS A 157 -5.35 6.42 -7.29
C CYS A 157 -3.89 6.90 -7.22
N PRO A 158 -3.07 6.85 -8.29
CA PRO A 158 -1.70 7.34 -8.26
C PRO A 158 -1.61 8.82 -7.88
N ASP A 159 -2.45 9.68 -8.48
CA ASP A 159 -2.48 11.10 -8.19
C ASP A 159 -2.86 11.39 -6.73
N ILE A 160 -3.79 10.60 -6.18
CA ILE A 160 -4.17 10.68 -4.77
C ILE A 160 -3.01 10.29 -3.87
N VAL A 161 -2.26 9.24 -4.20
CA VAL A 161 -1.08 8.82 -3.43
C VAL A 161 -0.04 9.94 -3.41
N GLN A 162 0.32 10.49 -4.59
CA GLN A 162 1.28 11.59 -4.66
C GLN A 162 0.80 12.82 -3.87
N LYS A 163 -0.46 13.19 -4.00
CA LYS A 163 -1.07 14.27 -3.20
C LYS A 163 -0.93 14.04 -1.69
N GLN A 164 -1.10 12.80 -1.21
CA GLN A 164 -0.92 12.49 0.20
C GLN A 164 0.56 12.50 0.62
N MET A 165 1.48 12.10 -0.26
CA MET A 165 2.92 12.25 -0.05
C MET A 165 3.33 13.73 0.02
N ASP A 166 2.82 14.57 -0.86
CA ASP A 166 3.09 16.01 -0.85
C ASP A 166 2.58 16.67 0.45
N LYS A 167 1.34 16.36 0.84
CA LYS A 167 0.76 16.81 2.12
C LYS A 167 1.59 16.36 3.32
N PHE A 168 2.08 15.13 3.29
CA PHE A 168 2.97 14.59 4.32
C PHE A 168 4.28 15.38 4.38
N GLY A 169 4.86 15.69 3.23
CA GLY A 169 6.07 16.51 3.11
C GLY A 169 5.90 17.93 3.66
N GLU A 170 4.73 18.55 3.44
CA GLU A 170 4.39 19.86 4.03
C GLU A 170 4.31 19.82 5.56
N LEU A 171 3.84 18.70 6.14
CA LEU A 171 3.67 18.54 7.58
C LEU A 171 4.96 18.18 8.32
N THR A 172 5.82 17.38 7.70
CA THR A 172 6.99 16.76 8.36
C THR A 172 8.33 17.24 7.83
N GLY A 173 8.35 17.85 6.63
CA GLY A 173 9.58 18.18 5.91
C GLY A 173 10.15 17.00 5.09
N ARG A 174 9.72 15.76 5.31
CA ARG A 174 10.15 14.57 4.56
C ARG A 174 9.31 14.43 3.30
N LYS A 175 9.96 14.50 2.15
CA LYS A 175 9.31 14.48 0.83
C LYS A 175 9.50 13.13 0.17
N TYR A 176 8.41 12.59 -0.37
CA TYR A 176 8.38 11.31 -1.06
C TYR A 176 7.70 11.44 -2.41
N LYS A 177 8.09 10.59 -3.34
CA LYS A 177 7.45 10.43 -4.65
C LYS A 177 7.05 8.98 -4.87
N ILE A 178 6.09 8.74 -5.75
CA ILE A 178 5.70 7.37 -6.13
C ILE A 178 6.87 6.63 -6.78
N PHE A 179 7.65 7.36 -7.59
CA PHE A 179 8.92 6.90 -8.16
C PHE A 179 9.95 8.01 -7.99
N GLU A 180 11.14 7.64 -7.58
CA GLU A 180 12.30 8.52 -7.49
C GLU A 180 13.34 8.07 -8.49
N TYR A 181 14.05 9.02 -9.06
CA TYR A 181 15.13 8.76 -10.01
C TYR A 181 16.43 9.28 -9.43
N PHE A 182 17.42 8.41 -9.41
CA PHE A 182 18.81 8.71 -9.04
C PHE A 182 19.68 8.38 -10.24
N GLY A 183 20.72 9.17 -10.49
CA GLY A 183 21.66 8.98 -11.57
C GLY A 183 21.63 10.06 -12.68
N GLU A 184 22.38 9.82 -13.75
CA GLU A 184 22.55 10.75 -14.85
C GLU A 184 21.28 10.93 -15.69
N HIS A 185 21.02 12.18 -16.10
CA HIS A 185 19.80 12.54 -16.84
C HIS A 185 19.70 11.91 -18.23
N ASP A 186 20.83 11.53 -18.83
CA ASP A 186 20.92 10.93 -20.15
C ASP A 186 21.34 9.46 -20.12
N ALA A 187 21.08 8.78 -19.01
CA ALA A 187 21.39 7.37 -18.83
C ALA A 187 20.74 6.50 -19.92
N GLU A 188 21.54 5.71 -20.62
CA GLU A 188 21.08 4.76 -21.65
C GLU A 188 20.46 3.49 -21.03
N ARG A 189 20.74 3.22 -19.75
CA ARG A 189 20.26 2.05 -19.03
C ARG A 189 19.73 2.48 -17.67
N VAL A 190 18.56 1.98 -17.32
CA VAL A 190 17.89 2.29 -16.05
C VAL A 190 17.53 0.99 -15.35
N ASN A 191 17.87 0.89 -14.07
CA ASN A 191 17.43 -0.18 -13.19
C ASN A 191 16.18 0.26 -12.43
N ILE A 192 15.13 -0.57 -12.40
CA ILE A 192 13.94 -0.34 -11.59
C ILE A 192 14.03 -1.28 -10.40
N VAL A 193 14.12 -0.70 -9.20
CA VAL A 193 14.26 -1.44 -7.95
C VAL A 193 13.20 -0.99 -6.94
N MET A 194 12.92 -1.82 -5.94
CA MET A 194 12.03 -1.50 -4.81
C MET A 194 12.47 -2.26 -3.56
N GLY A 195 12.02 -1.80 -2.40
CA GLY A 195 12.41 -2.35 -1.11
C GLY A 195 13.87 -2.01 -0.77
N LEU A 196 14.46 -2.76 0.13
CA LEU A 196 15.82 -2.52 0.63
C LEU A 196 16.90 -2.43 -0.47
N GLY A 197 16.67 -3.10 -1.60
CA GLY A 197 17.59 -3.02 -2.74
C GLY A 197 17.71 -1.60 -3.33
N ALA A 198 16.71 -0.76 -3.18
CA ALA A 198 16.73 0.61 -3.69
C ALA A 198 17.73 1.47 -2.93
N GLU A 199 17.75 1.42 -1.59
CA GLU A 199 18.75 2.13 -0.77
C GLU A 199 20.20 1.74 -1.14
N ALA A 200 20.45 0.44 -1.32
CA ALA A 200 21.77 -0.03 -1.68
C ALA A 200 22.22 0.44 -3.08
N VAL A 201 21.29 0.56 -4.04
CA VAL A 201 21.59 1.07 -5.37
C VAL A 201 21.84 2.57 -5.35
N GLU A 202 21.07 3.35 -4.58
CA GLU A 202 21.26 4.78 -4.40
C GLU A 202 22.65 5.09 -3.83
N GLU A 203 23.06 4.41 -2.75
CA GLU A 203 24.41 4.60 -2.17
C GLU A 203 25.54 4.25 -3.15
N ILE A 204 25.34 3.25 -4.01
CA ILE A 204 26.36 2.88 -5.01
C ILE A 204 26.46 3.96 -6.10
N ASP A 205 25.33 4.52 -6.53
CA ASP A 205 25.30 5.57 -7.56
C ASP A 205 25.99 6.87 -7.09
N GLU A 206 25.90 7.19 -5.80
CA GLU A 206 26.63 8.33 -5.21
C GLU A 206 28.17 8.12 -5.15
N ILE A 207 28.66 6.88 -5.21
CA ILE A 207 30.08 6.53 -5.09
C ILE A 207 30.77 6.44 -6.46
N LEU A 208 30.03 6.15 -7.52
CA LEU A 208 30.55 5.95 -8.89
C LEU A 208 30.59 7.24 -9.68
#